data_33563c2c3c7876ebc90918159c9ed543
#
_entry.id   33563c2c3c7876ebc90918159c9ed543
#
_cell.length_a   1.000
_cell.length_b   1.000
_cell.length_c   1.000
_cell.angle_alpha   90.00
_cell.angle_beta   90.00
_cell.angle_gamma   90.00
#
_symmetry.space_group_name_H-M   'P 1'
#
loop_
_entity.id
_entity.type
_entity.pdbx_description
1 polymer ?
#
loop_
_entity_poly.entity_id
_entity_poly.type
_entity_poly.pdbx_seq_one_letter_code
_entity_poly.pdbx_strand_id
1 'polypeptide(L)'
;MISQKITFSHNFLWVNFRRNFTFLLGLCLSIFIFYFNSASVFALYTPTLSASVDQANLQVNGNQVINSANKTTEIPLNLIVNTNNKTGYTATLNSETDETALVNNDSSTNAKINSISSAGLLGDFSNNTWGYKFGTSTNYAPIPALSTPAQIAQTAGKTNGNESNQLSIGMKLSNNLEPGRYQNKLILSFVSNPYQMCAVMTEGQDFNTKLKALETSTNKIEHFKKSTVAPAASMNAVNIEDEESDYEIKLWLDPTDKTAYYYTETEKVYLNMDSSMMFYRFIYSEELTNILDIDFFNLDTSKVTNMYFMFSGMSNLTSLNLSNFDTSKVVNMSYMFYSMSNLTSLDVSNFNTSNVTDMSGMFSYVINVTILNLVNFDTSKVTNMGAMFSSMYNLTTLDLSNFDTSKVTDMHSMFSTMLNLTSLNLSNFDTSNVINMNAMFYGMSNLTSLNLSNFNTSKVTNMRAMFYGMSNLTSLDLSNFNTSKVKDMTSMFYHANSLTLLDLSNFNTSNVISTKRMFEIGDEDITEDNLTVIYVNNDFNTAKLTIFSAMFKNRKKLRGGNGSYLSDPSTADKNWLRVDRPGAQGYFTRKP
;
A
#
# COMPACT_ATOMS: atom_id res chain seq x y z
N MET A 1 -20.31 1.30 -26.62
CA MET A 1 -21.55 2.12 -26.47
C MET A 1 -22.69 1.31 -27.07
N ILE A 2 -23.42 0.57 -26.25
CA ILE A 2 -24.59 -0.20 -26.68
C ILE A 2 -25.80 0.62 -26.28
N SER A 3 -26.43 1.28 -27.24
CA SER A 3 -27.72 1.95 -27.05
C SER A 3 -28.82 0.98 -27.47
N GLN A 4 -29.56 0.43 -26.52
CA GLN A 4 -30.79 -0.28 -26.83
C GLN A 4 -31.95 0.70 -26.78
N LYS A 5 -32.56 0.97 -27.96
CA LYS A 5 -33.82 1.65 -28.08
C LYS A 5 -34.96 0.67 -27.77
N ILE A 6 -35.64 0.86 -26.67
CA ILE A 6 -36.92 0.17 -26.43
C ILE A 6 -38.02 1.03 -27.09
N THR A 7 -38.46 0.59 -28.25
CA THR A 7 -39.49 1.29 -29.00
C THR A 7 -40.83 0.63 -28.75
N PHE A 8 -41.81 1.41 -28.30
CA PHE A 8 -43.21 0.97 -28.15
C PHE A 8 -43.93 1.04 -29.52
N SER A 9 -43.66 0.09 -30.43
CA SER A 9 -44.57 -0.17 -31.56
C SER A 9 -44.21 -1.41 -32.34
N HIS A 10 -45.22 -2.17 -32.77
CA HIS A 10 -45.13 -3.25 -33.73
C HIS A 10 -44.79 -2.73 -35.14
N ASN A 11 -43.82 -3.38 -35.84
CA ASN A 11 -44.15 -4.10 -37.07
C ASN A 11 -42.87 -4.80 -37.64
N PHE A 12 -43.05 -6.07 -37.97
CA PHE A 12 -42.14 -6.92 -38.71
C PHE A 12 -42.01 -6.47 -40.16
N LEU A 13 -40.80 -6.48 -40.70
CA LEU A 13 -40.58 -6.67 -42.13
C LEU A 13 -39.31 -7.50 -42.35
N TRP A 14 -39.54 -8.75 -42.78
CA TRP A 14 -38.51 -9.62 -43.34
C TRP A 14 -38.21 -9.19 -44.78
N VAL A 15 -36.93 -8.97 -45.10
CA VAL A 15 -36.45 -8.93 -46.51
C VAL A 15 -35.34 -9.98 -46.66
N ASN A 16 -35.69 -10.97 -47.50
CA ASN A 16 -34.79 -12.00 -47.98
C ASN A 16 -33.73 -11.39 -48.92
N PHE A 17 -32.46 -11.63 -48.63
CA PHE A 17 -31.40 -11.60 -49.63
C PHE A 17 -30.69 -12.97 -49.67
N ARG A 18 -31.08 -13.81 -50.61
CA ARG A 18 -30.30 -14.96 -51.07
C ARG A 18 -29.78 -14.67 -52.48
N ARG A 19 -28.52 -14.90 -52.64
CA ARG A 19 -27.77 -15.32 -53.85
C ARG A 19 -26.60 -14.46 -54.23
N ASN A 20 -25.46 -15.14 -54.28
CA ASN A 20 -24.23 -14.94 -55.02
C ASN A 20 -23.01 -14.43 -54.23
N PHE A 21 -22.45 -15.33 -53.41
CA PHE A 21 -21.06 -15.27 -53.00
C PHE A 21 -20.52 -16.69 -52.77
N THR A 22 -20.27 -17.43 -53.83
CA THR A 22 -19.70 -18.78 -53.75
C THR A 22 -18.51 -18.95 -54.71
N PHE A 23 -17.59 -17.96 -54.79
CA PHE A 23 -16.36 -18.19 -55.56
C PHE A 23 -15.13 -17.39 -55.06
N LEU A 24 -15.17 -16.75 -53.92
CA LEU A 24 -13.98 -16.08 -53.35
C LEU A 24 -13.60 -16.60 -51.95
N LEU A 25 -14.29 -17.61 -51.43
CA LEU A 25 -14.02 -18.18 -50.09
C LEU A 25 -12.99 -19.31 -50.09
N GLY A 26 -12.59 -19.80 -51.26
CA GLY A 26 -11.67 -20.94 -51.40
C GLY A 26 -10.18 -20.58 -51.34
N LEU A 27 -9.80 -19.33 -51.53
CA LEU A 27 -8.39 -18.90 -51.57
C LEU A 27 -7.94 -18.14 -50.31
N CYS A 28 -8.88 -17.64 -49.49
CA CYS A 28 -8.56 -17.01 -48.22
C CYS A 28 -8.53 -17.98 -47.04
N LEU A 29 -9.17 -19.16 -47.15
CA LEU A 29 -9.15 -20.17 -46.08
C LEU A 29 -7.84 -20.96 -45.99
N SER A 30 -7.03 -21.00 -47.07
CA SER A 30 -5.75 -21.72 -47.07
C SER A 30 -4.56 -20.87 -46.60
N ILE A 31 -4.74 -19.56 -46.44
CA ILE A 31 -3.70 -18.67 -45.84
C ILE A 31 -3.94 -18.41 -44.37
N PHE A 32 -5.16 -18.68 -43.83
CA PHE A 32 -5.50 -18.48 -42.41
C PHE A 32 -5.20 -19.67 -41.50
N ILE A 33 -4.72 -20.81 -41.99
CA ILE A 33 -4.47 -22.02 -41.18
C ILE A 33 -3.01 -22.14 -40.71
N PHE A 34 -2.11 -21.23 -41.10
CA PHE A 34 -0.68 -21.34 -40.75
C PHE A 34 -0.15 -20.35 -39.69
N TYR A 35 -1.03 -19.61 -38.98
CA TYR A 35 -0.55 -18.64 -37.96
C TYR A 35 -1.23 -18.71 -36.59
N PHE A 36 -1.80 -19.84 -36.17
CA PHE A 36 -2.33 -19.97 -34.81
C PHE A 36 -1.83 -21.24 -34.12
N ASN A 37 -0.55 -21.22 -33.74
CA ASN A 37 -0.02 -22.06 -32.66
C ASN A 37 0.69 -21.20 -31.60
N SER A 38 0.24 -19.98 -31.36
CA SER A 38 0.49 -19.30 -30.11
C SER A 38 -0.66 -19.63 -29.17
N ALA A 39 -0.37 -20.08 -27.97
CA ALA A 39 -1.38 -20.15 -26.92
C ALA A 39 -1.93 -18.72 -26.77
N SER A 40 -3.14 -18.49 -27.31
CA SER A 40 -3.78 -17.17 -27.23
C SER A 40 -4.16 -16.95 -25.75
N VAL A 41 -3.63 -15.89 -25.18
CA VAL A 41 -4.06 -15.38 -23.88
C VAL A 41 -5.33 -14.59 -24.15
N PHE A 42 -6.42 -14.96 -23.55
CA PHE A 42 -7.70 -14.30 -23.76
C PHE A 42 -8.02 -13.36 -22.60
N ALA A 43 -8.80 -12.31 -22.91
CA ALA A 43 -9.42 -11.51 -21.86
C ALA A 43 -10.34 -12.41 -21.02
N LEU A 44 -10.15 -12.41 -19.71
CA LEU A 44 -10.97 -13.16 -18.75
C LEU A 44 -12.32 -12.46 -18.50
N TYR A 45 -12.39 -11.18 -18.84
CA TYR A 45 -13.52 -10.33 -18.56
C TYR A 45 -14.08 -9.72 -19.84
N THR A 46 -15.40 -9.88 -20.05
CA THR A 46 -16.16 -9.24 -21.13
C THR A 46 -17.34 -8.49 -20.51
N PRO A 47 -17.36 -7.14 -20.57
CA PRO A 47 -18.47 -6.36 -20.03
C PRO A 47 -19.78 -6.70 -20.74
N THR A 48 -20.83 -6.98 -19.99
CA THR A 48 -22.17 -7.24 -20.49
C THR A 48 -23.16 -6.29 -19.85
N LEU A 49 -24.18 -5.89 -20.60
CA LEU A 49 -25.31 -5.13 -20.09
C LEU A 49 -26.57 -5.60 -20.80
N SER A 50 -27.57 -6.03 -20.05
CA SER A 50 -28.89 -6.33 -20.53
C SER A 50 -29.94 -5.57 -19.72
N ALA A 51 -30.99 -5.08 -20.39
CA ALA A 51 -32.10 -4.43 -19.74
C ALA A 51 -33.41 -4.81 -20.42
N SER A 52 -34.45 -4.97 -19.64
CA SER A 52 -35.82 -5.26 -20.13
C SER A 52 -36.86 -4.61 -19.26
N VAL A 53 -38.04 -4.44 -19.84
CA VAL A 53 -39.25 -4.02 -19.12
C VAL A 53 -40.30 -5.11 -19.22
N ASP A 54 -41.12 -5.26 -18.19
CA ASP A 54 -42.15 -6.28 -18.15
C ASP A 54 -43.36 -5.93 -19.09
N GLN A 55 -43.59 -4.66 -19.36
CA GLN A 55 -44.63 -4.19 -20.27
C GLN A 55 -44.11 -3.07 -21.18
N ALA A 56 -44.11 -3.32 -22.49
CA ALA A 56 -43.70 -2.33 -23.49
C ALA A 56 -44.86 -1.43 -23.96
N ASN A 57 -46.12 -1.84 -23.79
CA ASN A 57 -47.31 -1.10 -24.18
C ASN A 57 -48.22 -0.91 -22.98
N LEU A 58 -48.36 0.35 -22.52
CA LEU A 58 -49.24 0.71 -21.44
C LEU A 58 -50.55 1.23 -21.99
N GLN A 59 -51.68 0.70 -21.51
CA GLN A 59 -53.02 1.15 -21.86
C GLN A 59 -53.78 1.52 -20.59
N VAL A 60 -54.38 2.68 -20.60
CA VAL A 60 -55.23 3.19 -19.50
C VAL A 60 -56.62 3.43 -20.00
N ASN A 61 -57.61 2.84 -19.32
CA ASN A 61 -59.00 3.17 -19.58
C ASN A 61 -59.33 4.50 -18.87
N GLY A 62 -59.33 5.60 -19.64
CA GLY A 62 -59.57 6.94 -19.12
C GLY A 62 -60.93 7.10 -18.38
N ASN A 63 -61.97 6.39 -18.81
CA ASN A 63 -63.26 6.42 -18.15
C ASN A 63 -63.22 5.80 -16.75
N GLN A 64 -62.42 4.73 -16.56
CA GLN A 64 -62.24 4.16 -15.22
C GLN A 64 -61.49 5.13 -14.28
N VAL A 65 -60.51 5.85 -14.81
CA VAL A 65 -59.74 6.84 -14.02
C VAL A 65 -60.64 8.03 -13.66
N ILE A 66 -61.35 8.60 -14.61
CA ILE A 66 -62.26 9.75 -14.40
C ILE A 66 -63.35 9.42 -13.39
N ASN A 67 -63.87 8.19 -13.37
CA ASN A 67 -64.90 7.72 -12.46
C ASN A 67 -64.35 7.21 -11.11
N SER A 68 -63.06 7.17 -10.92
CA SER A 68 -62.45 6.80 -9.63
C SER A 68 -62.57 7.95 -8.60
N ALA A 69 -62.54 7.61 -7.31
CA ALA A 69 -62.73 8.58 -6.22
C ALA A 69 -61.76 9.77 -6.29
N ASN A 70 -60.50 9.51 -6.66
CA ASN A 70 -59.42 10.52 -6.71
C ASN A 70 -59.13 11.01 -8.13
N LYS A 71 -59.76 10.42 -9.14
CA LYS A 71 -59.51 10.67 -10.58
C LYS A 71 -58.02 10.48 -10.97
N THR A 72 -57.29 9.63 -10.26
CA THR A 72 -55.91 9.32 -10.45
C THR A 72 -55.71 7.84 -10.76
N THR A 73 -54.61 7.53 -11.45
CA THR A 73 -54.14 6.16 -11.63
C THR A 73 -52.60 6.13 -11.62
N GLU A 74 -52.06 5.01 -11.17
CA GLU A 74 -50.65 4.69 -11.22
C GLU A 74 -50.44 3.36 -11.96
N ILE A 75 -49.47 3.32 -12.84
CA ILE A 75 -49.12 2.13 -13.60
C ILE A 75 -47.67 1.81 -13.28
N PRO A 76 -47.43 0.77 -12.49
CA PRO A 76 -46.06 0.29 -12.22
C PRO A 76 -45.52 -0.49 -13.42
N LEU A 77 -44.22 -0.35 -13.64
CA LEU A 77 -43.41 -1.07 -14.62
C LEU A 77 -42.19 -1.59 -13.91
N ASN A 78 -41.83 -2.83 -14.16
CA ASN A 78 -40.56 -3.39 -13.65
C ASN A 78 -39.51 -3.30 -14.72
N LEU A 79 -38.42 -2.61 -14.40
CA LEU A 79 -37.21 -2.57 -15.17
C LEU A 79 -36.26 -3.59 -14.59
N ILE A 80 -35.83 -4.56 -15.40
CA ILE A 80 -34.87 -5.59 -15.00
C ILE A 80 -33.55 -5.26 -15.70
N VAL A 81 -32.50 -5.07 -14.93
CA VAL A 81 -31.14 -4.77 -15.43
C VAL A 81 -30.18 -5.79 -14.88
N ASN A 82 -29.31 -6.31 -15.77
CA ASN A 82 -28.22 -7.19 -15.40
C ASN A 82 -26.94 -6.73 -16.09
N THR A 83 -25.89 -6.48 -15.31
CA THR A 83 -24.56 -6.14 -15.81
C THR A 83 -23.48 -6.75 -14.94
N ASN A 84 -22.44 -7.26 -15.59
CA ASN A 84 -21.19 -7.62 -14.91
C ASN A 84 -20.18 -6.46 -14.92
N ASN A 85 -20.53 -5.29 -15.50
CA ASN A 85 -19.62 -4.15 -15.57
C ASN A 85 -19.21 -3.69 -14.17
N LYS A 86 -17.89 -3.71 -13.89
CA LYS A 86 -17.31 -3.38 -12.58
C LYS A 86 -17.57 -1.92 -12.14
N THR A 87 -17.91 -1.03 -13.10
CA THR A 87 -18.29 0.37 -12.82
C THR A 87 -19.80 0.62 -12.94
N GLY A 88 -20.59 -0.43 -13.23
CA GLY A 88 -22.05 -0.33 -13.30
C GLY A 88 -22.59 0.25 -14.58
N TYR A 89 -23.78 0.86 -14.49
CA TYR A 89 -24.50 1.43 -15.62
C TYR A 89 -25.18 2.74 -15.25
N THR A 90 -25.51 3.51 -16.29
CA THR A 90 -26.38 4.69 -16.19
C THR A 90 -27.64 4.45 -17.00
N ALA A 91 -28.81 4.78 -16.42
CA ALA A 91 -30.11 4.72 -17.09
C ALA A 91 -30.72 6.12 -17.22
N THR A 92 -31.26 6.41 -18.41
CA THR A 92 -31.96 7.67 -18.69
C THR A 92 -33.37 7.42 -19.25
N LEU A 93 -34.28 8.36 -19.00
CA LEU A 93 -35.64 8.39 -19.52
C LEU A 93 -35.84 9.68 -20.30
N ASN A 94 -36.52 9.61 -21.44
CA ASN A 94 -37.03 10.77 -22.19
C ASN A 94 -38.19 10.37 -23.09
N SER A 95 -38.96 11.36 -23.56
CA SER A 95 -39.93 11.16 -24.64
C SER A 95 -39.21 11.02 -26.00
N GLU A 96 -39.84 10.36 -26.97
CA GLU A 96 -39.24 10.15 -28.30
C GLU A 96 -38.93 11.46 -29.05
N THR A 97 -39.69 12.51 -28.72
CA THR A 97 -39.55 13.86 -29.26
C THR A 97 -39.50 14.87 -28.11
N ASP A 98 -39.43 16.16 -28.41
CA ASP A 98 -39.55 17.21 -27.37
C ASP A 98 -41.00 17.41 -26.88
N GLU A 99 -41.99 16.74 -27.49
CA GLU A 99 -43.38 16.73 -26.98
C GLU A 99 -43.47 15.79 -25.76
N THR A 100 -43.71 16.34 -24.61
CA THR A 100 -43.81 15.60 -23.33
C THR A 100 -45.25 15.28 -22.92
N ALA A 101 -46.28 15.83 -23.61
CA ALA A 101 -47.66 15.52 -23.36
C ALA A 101 -48.11 14.23 -24.06
N LEU A 102 -49.11 13.58 -23.52
CA LEU A 102 -49.91 12.60 -24.27
C LEU A 102 -50.81 13.36 -25.23
N VAL A 103 -50.64 13.16 -26.52
CA VAL A 103 -51.36 13.88 -27.57
C VAL A 103 -52.53 13.05 -28.06
N ASN A 104 -53.70 13.67 -28.26
CA ASN A 104 -54.88 13.02 -28.82
C ASN A 104 -54.64 12.68 -30.30
N ASN A 105 -55.02 11.45 -30.68
CA ASN A 105 -54.89 10.98 -32.07
C ASN A 105 -55.79 11.75 -33.05
N ASP A 106 -56.89 12.37 -32.55
CA ASP A 106 -57.70 13.25 -33.36
C ASP A 106 -57.03 14.63 -33.41
N SER A 107 -56.34 14.90 -34.52
CA SER A 107 -55.61 16.14 -34.75
C SER A 107 -56.53 17.39 -34.82
N SER A 108 -57.86 17.21 -34.94
CA SER A 108 -58.79 18.33 -34.97
C SER A 108 -59.03 18.97 -33.59
N THR A 109 -58.70 18.25 -32.50
CA THR A 109 -59.01 18.70 -31.14
C THR A 109 -57.85 19.43 -30.45
N ASN A 110 -56.62 19.27 -30.87
CA ASN A 110 -55.41 19.74 -30.16
C ASN A 110 -55.38 19.38 -28.66
N ALA A 111 -56.15 18.38 -28.24
CA ALA A 111 -56.27 17.99 -26.84
C ALA A 111 -55.05 17.22 -26.35
N LYS A 112 -54.58 17.56 -25.14
CA LYS A 112 -53.36 16.97 -24.53
C LYS A 112 -53.58 16.63 -23.06
N ILE A 113 -52.88 15.62 -22.58
CA ILE A 113 -52.64 15.39 -21.15
C ILE A 113 -51.18 15.83 -20.93
N ASN A 114 -50.99 17.00 -20.32
CA ASN A 114 -49.66 17.62 -20.22
C ASN A 114 -48.77 16.92 -19.18
N SER A 115 -47.45 17.00 -19.35
CA SER A 115 -46.53 16.67 -18.28
C SER A 115 -46.76 17.60 -17.08
N ILE A 116 -46.59 17.09 -15.83
CA ILE A 116 -46.57 17.98 -14.65
C ILE A 116 -45.39 18.97 -14.80
N SER A 117 -45.53 20.16 -14.23
CA SER A 117 -44.50 21.22 -14.33
C SER A 117 -43.43 21.14 -13.25
N SER A 118 -43.72 20.48 -12.14
CA SER A 118 -42.85 20.32 -11.00
C SER A 118 -43.08 18.98 -10.31
N ALA A 119 -42.08 18.49 -9.60
CA ALA A 119 -42.19 17.24 -8.85
C ALA A 119 -43.23 17.36 -7.71
N GLY A 120 -44.00 16.29 -7.51
CA GLY A 120 -45.04 16.26 -6.46
C GLY A 120 -45.70 14.91 -6.29
N LEU A 121 -46.60 14.81 -5.30
CA LEU A 121 -47.39 13.60 -5.06
C LEU A 121 -48.49 13.46 -6.12
N LEU A 122 -48.91 12.24 -6.44
CA LEU A 122 -49.94 11.96 -7.44
C LEU A 122 -51.28 12.67 -7.14
N GLY A 123 -51.64 12.78 -5.85
CA GLY A 123 -52.84 13.47 -5.40
C GLY A 123 -52.87 14.98 -5.74
N ASP A 124 -51.70 15.60 -5.77
CA ASP A 124 -51.50 17.05 -5.99
C ASP A 124 -51.42 17.43 -7.47
N PHE A 125 -51.49 16.47 -8.37
CA PHE A 125 -51.46 16.74 -9.80
C PHE A 125 -52.58 17.67 -10.22
N SER A 126 -52.30 18.57 -11.12
CA SER A 126 -53.32 19.31 -11.85
C SER A 126 -54.14 18.35 -12.72
N ASN A 127 -55.39 18.71 -13.01
CA ASN A 127 -56.23 17.90 -13.89
C ASN A 127 -55.63 17.79 -15.29
N ASN A 128 -55.72 16.60 -15.89
CA ASN A 128 -55.20 16.25 -17.21
C ASN A 128 -53.70 16.42 -17.30
N THR A 129 -52.98 15.92 -16.25
CA THR A 129 -51.54 15.85 -16.23
C THR A 129 -51.04 14.45 -15.89
N TRP A 130 -49.78 14.17 -16.29
CA TRP A 130 -49.08 12.91 -16.05
C TRP A 130 -47.59 13.14 -15.72
N GLY A 131 -46.99 12.17 -15.10
CA GLY A 131 -45.57 12.18 -14.72
C GLY A 131 -45.04 10.78 -14.41
N TYR A 132 -43.78 10.68 -14.07
CA TYR A 132 -43.15 9.43 -13.69
C TYR A 132 -42.47 9.53 -12.32
N LYS A 133 -42.32 8.38 -11.67
CA LYS A 133 -41.41 8.22 -10.52
C LYS A 133 -40.58 6.96 -10.70
N PHE A 134 -39.39 6.93 -10.09
CA PHE A 134 -38.47 5.82 -10.21
C PHE A 134 -37.93 5.36 -8.84
N GLY A 135 -37.76 4.05 -8.67
CA GLY A 135 -37.26 3.43 -7.46
C GLY A 135 -38.12 3.70 -6.24
N THR A 136 -37.52 4.13 -5.16
CA THR A 136 -38.19 4.42 -3.87
C THR A 136 -38.77 5.83 -3.78
N SER A 137 -38.70 6.62 -4.86
CA SER A 137 -39.27 7.97 -4.85
C SER A 137 -40.78 7.95 -4.58
N THR A 138 -41.23 8.82 -3.67
CA THR A 138 -42.65 9.07 -3.43
C THR A 138 -43.24 10.14 -4.37
N ASN A 139 -42.36 11.04 -4.86
CA ASN A 139 -42.73 12.12 -5.75
C ASN A 139 -42.58 11.73 -7.21
N TYR A 140 -43.54 12.14 -8.02
CA TYR A 140 -43.45 12.06 -9.46
C TYR A 140 -42.68 13.26 -10.01
N ALA A 141 -41.94 13.03 -11.07
CA ALA A 141 -41.21 14.05 -11.84
C ALA A 141 -41.90 14.34 -13.17
N PRO A 142 -41.69 15.52 -13.77
CA PRO A 142 -42.11 15.84 -15.13
C PRO A 142 -41.51 14.85 -16.14
N ILE A 143 -42.28 14.54 -17.19
CA ILE A 143 -41.78 13.73 -18.31
C ILE A 143 -40.67 14.51 -19.03
N PRO A 144 -39.46 13.95 -19.13
CA PRO A 144 -38.35 14.64 -19.78
C PRO A 144 -38.50 14.61 -21.31
N ALA A 145 -38.11 15.72 -21.95
CA ALA A 145 -38.05 15.84 -23.40
C ALA A 145 -36.86 15.08 -24.01
N LEU A 146 -36.89 14.86 -25.33
CA LEU A 146 -35.74 14.26 -26.05
C LEU A 146 -34.45 15.09 -25.85
N SER A 147 -34.59 16.43 -25.93
CA SER A 147 -33.46 17.36 -25.77
C SER A 147 -32.92 17.46 -24.34
N THR A 148 -33.70 16.99 -23.34
CA THR A 148 -33.36 17.06 -21.91
C THR A 148 -33.67 15.73 -21.21
N PRO A 149 -32.96 14.64 -21.52
CA PRO A 149 -33.15 13.34 -20.88
C PRO A 149 -32.88 13.42 -19.37
N ALA A 150 -33.71 12.75 -18.56
CA ALA A 150 -33.49 12.63 -17.13
C ALA A 150 -32.70 11.37 -16.82
N GLN A 151 -31.63 11.49 -16.04
CA GLN A 151 -30.95 10.34 -15.45
C GLN A 151 -31.84 9.78 -14.33
N ILE A 152 -32.31 8.53 -14.49
CA ILE A 152 -33.18 7.86 -13.52
C ILE A 152 -32.44 6.91 -12.60
N ALA A 153 -31.29 6.35 -13.06
CA ALA A 153 -30.44 5.52 -12.24
C ALA A 153 -28.96 5.67 -12.65
N GLN A 154 -28.09 5.52 -11.67
CA GLN A 154 -26.65 5.33 -11.86
C GLN A 154 -26.14 4.40 -10.78
N THR A 155 -25.43 3.34 -11.16
CA THR A 155 -24.80 2.40 -10.25
C THR A 155 -23.28 2.49 -10.35
N ALA A 156 -22.57 2.04 -9.30
CA ALA A 156 -21.12 2.10 -9.24
C ALA A 156 -20.46 0.72 -9.31
N GLY A 157 -21.24 -0.35 -9.58
CA GLY A 157 -20.75 -1.72 -9.63
C GLY A 157 -21.65 -2.66 -10.41
N LYS A 158 -21.20 -3.92 -10.53
CA LYS A 158 -22.00 -4.99 -11.12
C LYS A 158 -23.31 -5.23 -10.37
N THR A 159 -24.33 -5.69 -11.07
CA THR A 159 -25.58 -6.12 -10.43
C THR A 159 -25.42 -7.48 -9.76
N ASN A 160 -26.17 -7.74 -8.69
CA ASN A 160 -26.27 -9.07 -8.07
C ASN A 160 -27.35 -9.91 -8.79
N GLY A 161 -27.02 -10.35 -10.02
CA GLY A 161 -27.99 -10.98 -10.90
C GLY A 161 -28.93 -9.94 -11.54
N ASN A 162 -30.19 -10.31 -11.72
CA ASN A 162 -31.20 -9.42 -12.29
C ASN A 162 -31.71 -8.42 -11.23
N GLU A 163 -31.27 -7.17 -11.28
CA GLU A 163 -31.83 -6.11 -10.45
C GLU A 163 -33.17 -5.64 -11.00
N SER A 164 -34.19 -5.61 -10.15
CA SER A 164 -35.50 -5.10 -10.48
C SER A 164 -35.71 -3.71 -9.86
N ASN A 165 -36.03 -2.72 -10.70
CA ASN A 165 -36.33 -1.36 -10.31
C ASN A 165 -37.71 -0.99 -10.81
N GLN A 166 -38.51 -0.30 -9.98
CA GLN A 166 -39.84 0.11 -10.36
C GLN A 166 -39.84 1.50 -11.00
N LEU A 167 -40.38 1.60 -12.21
CA LEU A 167 -40.76 2.85 -12.85
C LEU A 167 -42.28 2.92 -12.79
N SER A 168 -42.85 3.98 -12.24
CA SER A 168 -44.31 4.16 -12.20
C SER A 168 -44.72 5.39 -13.01
N ILE A 169 -45.72 5.22 -13.83
CA ILE A 169 -46.41 6.32 -14.54
C ILE A 169 -47.66 6.69 -13.78
N GLY A 170 -47.77 7.95 -13.37
CA GLY A 170 -48.93 8.49 -12.68
C GLY A 170 -49.67 9.50 -13.55
N MET A 171 -51.01 9.53 -13.47
CA MET A 171 -51.83 10.55 -14.14
C MET A 171 -53.07 10.89 -13.32
N LYS A 172 -53.55 12.13 -13.54
CA LYS A 172 -54.84 12.64 -13.01
C LYS A 172 -55.66 13.20 -14.15
N LEU A 173 -56.89 12.71 -14.30
CA LEU A 173 -57.80 13.08 -15.39
C LEU A 173 -59.02 13.83 -14.86
N SER A 174 -59.71 14.54 -15.75
CA SER A 174 -60.96 15.25 -15.42
C SER A 174 -62.03 14.93 -16.40
N ASN A 175 -63.29 15.22 -16.02
CA ASN A 175 -64.46 15.04 -16.87
C ASN A 175 -64.47 15.96 -18.12
N ASN A 176 -63.63 16.99 -18.14
CA ASN A 176 -63.50 17.94 -19.25
C ASN A 176 -62.44 17.53 -20.27
N LEU A 177 -61.84 16.30 -20.14
CA LEU A 177 -60.95 15.79 -21.12
C LEU A 177 -61.69 15.41 -22.39
N GLU A 178 -61.24 15.93 -23.55
CA GLU A 178 -61.89 15.61 -24.84
C GLU A 178 -61.81 14.09 -25.11
N PRO A 179 -62.88 13.49 -25.66
CA PRO A 179 -62.83 12.08 -26.04
C PRO A 179 -61.75 11.80 -27.06
N GLY A 180 -61.10 10.64 -26.95
CA GLY A 180 -60.10 10.24 -27.90
C GLY A 180 -59.06 9.33 -27.31
N ARG A 181 -58.09 8.95 -28.14
CA ARG A 181 -56.92 8.13 -27.74
C ARG A 181 -55.71 9.05 -27.59
N TYR A 182 -55.17 9.15 -26.39
CA TYR A 182 -54.01 9.94 -26.06
C TYR A 182 -52.78 9.04 -26.04
N GLN A 183 -51.68 9.47 -26.63
CA GLN A 183 -50.45 8.67 -26.70
C GLN A 183 -49.17 9.52 -26.63
N ASN A 184 -48.15 8.93 -26.09
CA ASN A 184 -46.77 9.37 -26.18
C ASN A 184 -45.87 8.12 -26.13
N LYS A 185 -44.61 8.29 -26.49
CA LYS A 185 -43.62 7.22 -26.51
C LYS A 185 -42.45 7.64 -25.67
N LEU A 186 -42.15 6.85 -24.65
CA LEU A 186 -41.01 7.04 -23.78
C LEU A 186 -39.84 6.14 -24.23
N ILE A 187 -38.64 6.66 -24.10
CA ILE A 187 -37.39 5.95 -24.38
C ILE A 187 -36.64 5.77 -23.07
N LEU A 188 -36.32 4.53 -22.75
CA LEU A 188 -35.41 4.15 -21.70
C LEU A 188 -34.06 3.77 -22.35
N SER A 189 -33.00 4.44 -21.97
CA SER A 189 -31.64 4.15 -22.45
C SER A 189 -30.77 3.67 -21.32
N PHE A 190 -30.01 2.60 -21.57
CA PHE A 190 -29.06 2.03 -20.63
C PHE A 190 -27.68 2.03 -21.27
N VAL A 191 -26.69 2.55 -20.53
CA VAL A 191 -25.30 2.64 -20.99
C VAL A 191 -24.40 2.11 -19.89
N SER A 192 -23.49 1.19 -20.24
CA SER A 192 -22.43 0.79 -19.32
C SER A 192 -21.57 1.99 -18.97
N ASN A 193 -21.29 2.18 -17.69
CA ASN A 193 -20.36 3.21 -17.27
C ASN A 193 -18.96 2.93 -17.87
N PRO A 194 -18.15 3.95 -18.12
CA PRO A 194 -16.79 3.74 -18.64
C PRO A 194 -16.01 2.82 -17.72
N TYR A 195 -15.41 1.79 -18.30
CA TYR A 195 -14.53 0.84 -17.62
C TYR A 195 -13.31 0.57 -18.49
N GLN A 196 -12.12 0.73 -17.90
CA GLN A 196 -10.87 0.37 -18.55
C GLN A 196 -10.41 -0.97 -17.99
N MET A 197 -10.36 -1.97 -18.86
CA MET A 197 -9.86 -3.30 -18.52
C MET A 197 -8.37 -3.22 -18.14
N CYS A 198 -7.98 -4.00 -17.15
CA CYS A 198 -6.61 -4.03 -16.66
C CYS A 198 -6.14 -5.45 -16.34
N ALA A 199 -4.82 -5.68 -16.53
CA ALA A 199 -4.14 -6.85 -15.98
C ALA A 199 -3.62 -6.51 -14.59
N VAL A 200 -3.84 -7.40 -13.63
CA VAL A 200 -3.35 -7.27 -12.25
C VAL A 200 -2.61 -8.55 -11.89
N MET A 201 -1.37 -8.44 -11.42
CA MET A 201 -0.61 -9.58 -10.91
C MET A 201 -1.19 -10.08 -9.59
N THR A 202 -0.98 -11.35 -9.31
CA THR A 202 -1.28 -11.98 -8.02
C THR A 202 -0.47 -11.33 -6.89
N GLU A 203 -0.84 -11.61 -5.64
CA GLU A 203 -0.11 -11.13 -4.45
C GLU A 203 1.39 -11.47 -4.51
N GLY A 204 2.23 -10.61 -3.92
CA GLY A 204 3.68 -10.73 -4.02
C GLY A 204 4.22 -12.06 -3.52
N GLN A 205 3.68 -12.61 -2.43
CA GLN A 205 4.12 -13.91 -1.90
C GLN A 205 3.74 -15.09 -2.81
N ASP A 206 2.55 -15.06 -3.42
CA ASP A 206 2.13 -16.09 -4.39
C ASP A 206 2.99 -15.99 -5.66
N PHE A 207 3.20 -14.78 -6.17
CA PHE A 207 4.12 -14.52 -7.29
C PHE A 207 5.52 -15.09 -7.00
N ASN A 208 6.09 -14.79 -5.82
CA ASN A 208 7.40 -15.29 -5.41
C ASN A 208 7.47 -16.81 -5.39
N THR A 209 6.42 -17.46 -4.89
CA THR A 209 6.32 -18.92 -4.85
C THR A 209 6.31 -19.53 -6.26
N LYS A 210 5.53 -18.93 -7.16
CA LYS A 210 5.46 -19.35 -8.58
C LYS A 210 6.77 -19.09 -9.31
N LEU A 211 7.41 -17.94 -9.07
CA LEU A 211 8.70 -17.58 -9.65
C LEU A 211 9.80 -18.59 -9.24
N LYS A 212 9.89 -18.90 -7.95
CA LYS A 212 10.84 -19.90 -7.42
C LYS A 212 10.61 -21.29 -8.00
N ALA A 213 9.35 -21.67 -8.20
CA ALA A 213 8.98 -22.97 -8.76
C ALA A 213 9.40 -23.16 -10.23
N LEU A 214 9.77 -22.09 -10.95
CA LEU A 214 10.35 -22.18 -12.30
C LEU A 214 11.81 -22.66 -12.28
N GLU A 215 12.51 -22.47 -11.17
CA GLU A 215 13.93 -22.86 -11.08
C GLU A 215 14.08 -24.38 -10.90
N THR A 216 15.17 -24.89 -11.48
CA THR A 216 15.65 -26.25 -11.24
C THR A 216 17.10 -26.20 -10.73
N SER A 217 17.69 -27.34 -10.44
CA SER A 217 19.12 -27.42 -10.08
C SER A 217 20.07 -26.89 -11.16
N THR A 218 19.65 -26.97 -12.43
CA THR A 218 20.46 -26.61 -13.60
C THR A 218 20.04 -25.29 -14.26
N ASN A 219 18.78 -24.92 -14.12
CA ASN A 219 18.22 -23.69 -14.73
C ASN A 219 17.85 -22.70 -13.63
N LYS A 220 18.66 -21.66 -13.49
CA LYS A 220 18.45 -20.56 -12.53
C LYS A 220 18.00 -19.29 -13.28
N ILE A 221 17.18 -18.48 -12.61
CA ILE A 221 16.71 -17.21 -13.14
C ILE A 221 17.81 -16.16 -12.97
N GLU A 222 18.21 -15.54 -14.08
CA GLU A 222 19.14 -14.40 -14.06
C GLU A 222 18.44 -13.07 -14.38
N HIS A 223 17.34 -13.11 -15.12
CA HIS A 223 16.61 -11.93 -15.59
C HIS A 223 15.11 -12.08 -15.38
N PHE A 224 14.42 -10.96 -15.12
CA PHE A 224 12.95 -10.90 -15.11
C PHE A 224 12.46 -9.78 -16.03
N LYS A 225 11.64 -10.12 -17.06
CA LYS A 225 11.20 -9.18 -18.11
C LYS A 225 9.81 -9.48 -18.63
N LYS A 226 9.18 -8.45 -19.23
CA LYS A 226 7.97 -8.64 -20.05
C LYS A 226 8.34 -9.21 -21.42
N SER A 227 7.64 -10.25 -21.85
CA SER A 227 7.71 -10.77 -23.21
C SER A 227 6.78 -9.97 -24.15
N THR A 228 7.20 -9.78 -25.40
CA THR A 228 6.36 -9.21 -26.46
C THR A 228 5.52 -10.25 -27.19
N VAL A 229 5.77 -11.53 -26.95
CA VAL A 229 5.06 -12.67 -27.56
C VAL A 229 4.56 -13.63 -26.50
N ALA A 230 3.42 -14.25 -26.76
CA ALA A 230 2.85 -15.28 -25.90
C ALA A 230 3.76 -16.52 -25.81
N PRO A 231 3.80 -17.21 -24.66
CA PRO A 231 4.61 -18.40 -24.49
C PRO A 231 4.15 -19.53 -25.42
N ALA A 232 5.11 -20.27 -25.99
CA ALA A 232 4.78 -21.54 -26.67
C ALA A 232 4.27 -22.55 -25.64
N ALA A 233 3.41 -23.48 -26.07
CA ALA A 233 2.85 -24.52 -25.20
C ALA A 233 3.93 -25.37 -24.49
N SER A 234 5.10 -25.54 -25.12
CA SER A 234 6.26 -26.26 -24.56
C SER A 234 6.94 -25.57 -23.38
N MET A 235 6.66 -24.27 -23.15
CA MET A 235 7.27 -23.50 -22.06
C MET A 235 6.62 -23.75 -20.69
N ASN A 236 5.51 -24.51 -20.64
CA ASN A 236 4.80 -24.81 -19.39
C ASN A 236 4.50 -23.57 -18.53
N ALA A 237 4.09 -22.49 -19.18
CA ALA A 237 3.81 -21.23 -18.51
C ALA A 237 2.69 -21.38 -17.46
N VAL A 238 2.87 -20.75 -16.32
CA VAL A 238 1.90 -20.72 -15.21
C VAL A 238 1.16 -19.40 -15.17
N ASN A 239 -0.04 -19.38 -14.64
CA ASN A 239 -0.85 -18.17 -14.44
C ASN A 239 -0.42 -17.43 -13.17
N ILE A 240 -0.28 -16.10 -13.30
CA ILE A 240 0.09 -15.20 -12.21
C ILE A 240 -0.83 -13.98 -12.12
N GLU A 241 -2.00 -14.04 -12.74
CA GLU A 241 -3.03 -13.02 -12.56
C GLU A 241 -3.74 -13.12 -11.21
N ASP A 242 -4.16 -11.97 -10.72
CA ASP A 242 -5.08 -11.82 -9.59
C ASP A 242 -6.53 -12.12 -10.02
N GLU A 243 -7.41 -12.43 -9.07
CA GLU A 243 -8.84 -12.66 -9.35
C GLU A 243 -9.55 -11.40 -9.89
N GLU A 244 -9.04 -10.21 -9.60
CA GLU A 244 -9.54 -8.94 -10.13
C GLU A 244 -8.98 -8.59 -11.52
N SER A 245 -8.05 -9.39 -12.04
CA SER A 245 -7.49 -9.19 -13.38
C SER A 245 -8.52 -9.45 -14.47
N ASP A 246 -8.52 -8.61 -15.51
CA ASP A 246 -9.37 -8.79 -16.68
C ASP A 246 -8.68 -9.59 -17.80
N TYR A 247 -7.39 -9.85 -17.64
CA TYR A 247 -6.56 -10.59 -18.57
C TYR A 247 -5.76 -11.66 -17.86
N GLU A 248 -5.53 -12.77 -18.55
CA GLU A 248 -4.52 -13.74 -18.12
C GLU A 248 -3.12 -13.11 -18.13
N ILE A 249 -2.29 -13.51 -17.17
CA ILE A 249 -0.86 -13.18 -17.12
C ILE A 249 -0.09 -14.49 -17.01
N LYS A 250 0.69 -14.82 -18.02
CA LYS A 250 1.51 -16.03 -18.08
C LYS A 250 2.92 -15.73 -17.60
N LEU A 251 3.50 -16.64 -16.82
CA LEU A 251 4.88 -16.61 -16.34
C LEU A 251 5.59 -17.91 -16.72
N TRP A 252 6.81 -17.82 -17.26
CA TRP A 252 7.66 -18.98 -17.59
C TRP A 252 9.14 -18.62 -17.54
N LEU A 253 10.00 -19.63 -17.44
CA LEU A 253 11.45 -19.50 -17.58
C LEU A 253 11.88 -19.97 -18.98
N ASP A 254 12.60 -19.10 -19.70
CA ASP A 254 13.35 -19.54 -20.90
C ASP A 254 14.75 -19.96 -20.45
N PRO A 255 15.10 -21.26 -20.55
CA PRO A 255 16.38 -21.74 -20.11
C PRO A 255 17.54 -21.32 -21.03
N THR A 256 17.26 -20.81 -22.22
CA THR A 256 18.25 -20.42 -23.22
C THR A 256 18.96 -19.13 -22.80
N ASP A 257 18.21 -18.15 -22.33
CA ASP A 257 18.72 -16.85 -21.86
C ASP A 257 18.51 -16.63 -20.36
N LYS A 258 18.01 -17.66 -19.64
CA LYS A 258 17.77 -17.67 -18.19
C LYS A 258 16.82 -16.56 -17.70
N THR A 259 15.89 -16.15 -18.57
CA THR A 259 14.94 -15.09 -18.28
C THR A 259 13.59 -15.66 -17.84
N ALA A 260 13.13 -15.25 -16.68
CA ALA A 260 11.73 -15.40 -16.30
C ALA A 260 10.91 -14.33 -17.03
N TYR A 261 10.15 -14.77 -18.02
CA TYR A 261 9.27 -13.89 -18.78
C TYR A 261 7.86 -13.91 -18.24
N TYR A 262 7.21 -12.74 -18.26
CA TYR A 262 5.76 -12.68 -18.16
C TYR A 262 5.14 -12.08 -19.42
N TYR A 263 3.90 -12.49 -19.72
CA TYR A 263 3.15 -12.01 -20.89
C TYR A 263 1.67 -11.82 -20.55
N THR A 264 1.11 -10.75 -21.07
CA THR A 264 -0.32 -10.47 -21.17
C THR A 264 -0.60 -9.62 -22.40
N GLU A 265 -1.84 -9.57 -22.89
CA GLU A 265 -2.22 -8.80 -24.08
C GLU A 265 -2.14 -7.28 -23.88
N THR A 266 -2.16 -6.81 -22.64
CA THR A 266 -2.06 -5.38 -22.35
C THR A 266 -0.60 -4.93 -22.19
N GLU A 267 -0.30 -3.67 -22.53
CA GLU A 267 1.05 -3.13 -22.31
C GLU A 267 1.35 -2.96 -20.83
N LYS A 268 0.37 -2.50 -20.05
CA LYS A 268 0.51 -2.15 -18.65
C LYS A 268 -0.08 -3.22 -17.74
N VAL A 269 0.66 -3.59 -16.72
CA VAL A 269 0.24 -4.53 -15.68
C VAL A 269 0.31 -3.86 -14.32
N TYR A 270 -0.76 -3.87 -13.57
CA TYR A 270 -0.77 -3.40 -12.18
C TYR A 270 -0.21 -4.48 -11.27
N LEU A 271 0.66 -4.09 -10.36
CA LEU A 271 1.00 -4.94 -9.23
C LEU A 271 -0.17 -5.00 -8.26
N ASN A 272 -0.27 -6.12 -7.53
CA ASN A 272 -1.27 -6.29 -6.47
C ASN A 272 -1.08 -5.24 -5.36
N MET A 273 -2.16 -4.92 -4.66
CA MET A 273 -2.10 -4.03 -3.50
C MET A 273 -1.12 -4.54 -2.43
N ASP A 274 -1.05 -5.87 -2.26
CA ASP A 274 -0.03 -6.54 -1.48
C ASP A 274 1.06 -7.12 -2.41
N SER A 275 2.12 -6.35 -2.61
CA SER A 275 3.32 -6.76 -3.34
C SER A 275 4.46 -7.14 -2.40
N SER A 276 4.14 -7.47 -1.14
CA SER A 276 5.13 -7.93 -0.17
C SER A 276 5.82 -9.20 -0.64
N MET A 277 7.11 -9.31 -0.37
CA MET A 277 7.94 -10.47 -0.68
C MET A 277 8.01 -10.85 -2.18
N MET A 278 7.61 -9.97 -3.12
CA MET A 278 7.51 -10.31 -4.54
C MET A 278 8.79 -10.92 -5.11
N PHE A 279 9.96 -10.34 -4.79
CA PHE A 279 11.27 -10.89 -5.13
C PHE A 279 12.06 -11.31 -3.89
N TYR A 280 11.38 -11.67 -2.81
CA TYR A 280 12.01 -12.06 -1.56
C TYR A 280 12.82 -13.34 -1.71
N ARG A 281 14.09 -13.27 -1.24
CA ARG A 281 14.96 -14.42 -1.07
C ARG A 281 15.38 -14.54 0.39
N PHE A 282 15.20 -15.71 0.97
CA PHE A 282 15.79 -16.01 2.26
C PHE A 282 17.31 -16.15 2.09
N ILE A 283 18.11 -15.48 2.90
CA ILE A 283 19.58 -15.36 2.72
C ILE A 283 20.33 -16.69 2.66
N TYR A 284 19.76 -17.76 3.22
CA TYR A 284 20.33 -19.13 3.17
C TYR A 284 19.66 -20.02 2.12
N SER A 285 18.73 -19.50 1.31
CA SER A 285 18.09 -20.21 0.22
C SER A 285 18.99 -20.26 -1.01
N GLU A 286 18.94 -21.37 -1.76
CA GLU A 286 19.57 -21.49 -3.08
C GLU A 286 18.69 -20.97 -4.22
N GLU A 287 17.44 -20.58 -3.95
CA GLU A 287 16.50 -20.07 -4.91
C GLU A 287 16.71 -18.59 -5.15
N LEU A 288 16.46 -18.13 -6.37
CA LEU A 288 16.60 -16.73 -6.81
C LEU A 288 17.97 -16.10 -6.50
N THR A 289 19.01 -16.95 -6.38
CA THR A 289 20.38 -16.46 -6.06
C THR A 289 21.01 -15.71 -7.21
N ASN A 290 20.62 -16.01 -8.45
CA ASN A 290 21.33 -15.55 -9.65
C ASN A 290 20.70 -14.34 -10.33
N ILE A 291 19.61 -13.78 -9.78
CA ILE A 291 18.94 -12.62 -10.40
C ILE A 291 19.91 -11.43 -10.45
N LEU A 292 20.16 -10.96 -11.67
CA LEU A 292 21.06 -9.87 -12.02
C LEU A 292 20.32 -8.58 -12.37
N ASP A 293 19.12 -8.69 -12.94
CA ASP A 293 18.26 -7.55 -13.29
C ASP A 293 16.77 -7.89 -13.25
N ILE A 294 15.98 -6.87 -12.95
CA ILE A 294 14.50 -6.91 -12.91
C ILE A 294 13.98 -5.71 -13.68
N ASP A 295 13.21 -5.95 -14.75
CA ASP A 295 12.60 -4.91 -15.55
C ASP A 295 11.18 -4.58 -15.07
N PHE A 296 11.00 -3.38 -14.53
CA PHE A 296 9.73 -2.84 -14.06
C PHE A 296 9.02 -1.92 -15.06
N PHE A 297 9.56 -1.72 -16.28
CA PHE A 297 9.08 -0.67 -17.19
C PHE A 297 7.56 -0.73 -17.45
N ASN A 298 6.99 -1.93 -17.56
CA ASN A 298 5.56 -2.13 -17.83
C ASN A 298 4.73 -2.44 -16.56
N LEU A 299 5.34 -2.39 -15.38
CA LEU A 299 4.68 -2.68 -14.12
C LEU A 299 4.27 -1.37 -13.42
N ASP A 300 3.00 -1.26 -13.09
CA ASP A 300 2.41 -0.11 -12.41
C ASP A 300 2.22 -0.39 -10.93
N THR A 301 2.87 0.41 -10.08
CA THR A 301 2.82 0.28 -8.62
C THR A 301 1.77 1.18 -7.96
N SER A 302 1.00 1.96 -8.72
CA SER A 302 0.06 2.97 -8.19
C SER A 302 -1.10 2.41 -7.34
N LYS A 303 -1.29 1.09 -7.34
CA LYS A 303 -2.26 0.40 -6.47
C LYS A 303 -1.62 -0.20 -5.21
N VAL A 304 -0.29 -0.28 -5.14
CA VAL A 304 0.43 -0.97 -4.07
C VAL A 304 0.31 -0.21 -2.75
N THR A 305 -0.02 -0.94 -1.69
CA THR A 305 -0.09 -0.43 -0.31
C THR A 305 0.95 -1.07 0.60
N ASN A 306 1.46 -2.26 0.23
CA ASN A 306 2.40 -3.03 1.02
C ASN A 306 3.59 -3.50 0.15
N MET A 307 4.81 -3.04 0.48
CA MET A 307 6.09 -3.40 -0.14
C MET A 307 7.04 -4.09 0.85
N TYR A 308 6.50 -4.70 1.90
CA TYR A 308 7.27 -5.43 2.91
C TYR A 308 8.16 -6.50 2.28
N PHE A 309 9.46 -6.47 2.55
CA PHE A 309 10.46 -7.41 2.00
C PHE A 309 10.48 -7.54 0.45
N MET A 310 9.96 -6.58 -0.30
CA MET A 310 9.74 -6.75 -1.75
C MET A 310 10.99 -7.19 -2.53
N PHE A 311 12.18 -6.69 -2.19
CA PHE A 311 13.47 -7.02 -2.82
C PHE A 311 14.48 -7.65 -1.87
N SER A 312 14.03 -8.01 -0.67
CA SER A 312 14.93 -8.49 0.36
C SER A 312 15.71 -9.72 -0.06
N GLY A 313 17.01 -9.70 0.20
CA GLY A 313 17.91 -10.83 -0.08
C GLY A 313 18.37 -10.93 -1.54
N MET A 314 18.01 -9.99 -2.42
CA MET A 314 18.49 -9.95 -3.81
C MET A 314 19.97 -9.53 -3.86
N SER A 315 20.83 -10.38 -3.32
CA SER A 315 22.24 -10.06 -3.08
C SER A 315 23.09 -9.94 -4.34
N ASN A 316 22.66 -10.42 -5.51
CA ASN A 316 23.39 -10.32 -6.76
C ASN A 316 23.00 -9.11 -7.61
N LEU A 317 21.92 -8.40 -7.26
CA LEU A 317 21.58 -7.15 -7.93
C LEU A 317 22.63 -6.08 -7.62
N THR A 318 23.22 -5.50 -8.67
CA THR A 318 24.18 -4.38 -8.57
C THR A 318 23.53 -3.03 -8.80
N SER A 319 22.38 -3.00 -9.48
CA SER A 319 21.55 -1.83 -9.71
C SER A 319 20.07 -2.21 -9.76
N LEU A 320 19.19 -1.27 -9.46
CA LEU A 320 17.74 -1.46 -9.52
C LEU A 320 17.08 -0.16 -10.00
N ASN A 321 16.36 -0.22 -11.11
CA ASN A 321 15.65 0.94 -11.65
C ASN A 321 14.23 1.01 -11.07
N LEU A 322 13.97 2.02 -10.24
CA LEU A 322 12.69 2.29 -9.59
C LEU A 322 12.06 3.60 -10.07
N SER A 323 12.52 4.17 -11.17
CA SER A 323 12.11 5.51 -11.65
C SER A 323 10.62 5.63 -11.98
N ASN A 324 9.94 4.50 -12.28
CA ASN A 324 8.49 4.46 -12.55
C ASN A 324 7.64 4.05 -11.34
N PHE A 325 8.25 3.86 -10.15
CA PHE A 325 7.49 3.49 -8.96
C PHE A 325 6.64 4.66 -8.47
N ASP A 326 5.34 4.45 -8.40
CA ASP A 326 4.40 5.29 -7.64
C ASP A 326 4.19 4.66 -6.27
N THR A 327 4.73 5.29 -5.23
CA THR A 327 4.64 4.83 -3.84
C THR A 327 3.62 5.61 -3.02
N SER A 328 2.79 6.45 -3.66
CA SER A 328 1.89 7.38 -2.98
C SER A 328 0.83 6.72 -2.08
N LYS A 329 0.53 5.44 -2.30
CA LYS A 329 -0.41 4.67 -1.46
C LYS A 329 0.25 3.70 -0.50
N VAL A 330 1.58 3.57 -0.54
CA VAL A 330 2.29 2.60 0.28
C VAL A 330 2.26 3.00 1.76
N VAL A 331 1.91 2.04 2.59
CA VAL A 331 1.83 2.18 4.06
C VAL A 331 2.97 1.47 4.75
N ASN A 332 3.46 0.36 4.17
CA ASN A 332 4.52 -0.46 4.74
C ASN A 332 5.66 -0.64 3.73
N MET A 333 6.86 -0.14 4.07
CA MET A 333 8.12 -0.31 3.33
C MET A 333 9.18 -1.04 4.15
N SER A 334 8.78 -1.70 5.25
CA SER A 334 9.76 -2.34 6.12
C SER A 334 10.52 -3.44 5.40
N TYR A 335 11.84 -3.46 5.60
CA TYR A 335 12.79 -4.41 5.01
C TYR A 335 12.77 -4.50 3.47
N MET A 336 12.25 -3.47 2.77
CA MET A 336 12.08 -3.51 1.31
C MET A 336 13.37 -3.84 0.56
N PHE A 337 14.50 -3.29 0.99
CA PHE A 337 15.82 -3.50 0.38
C PHE A 337 16.79 -4.28 1.28
N TYR A 338 16.26 -4.97 2.29
CA TYR A 338 17.10 -5.68 3.26
C TYR A 338 18.06 -6.67 2.58
N SER A 339 19.34 -6.62 2.98
CA SER A 339 20.38 -7.55 2.51
C SER A 339 20.63 -7.58 0.98
N MET A 340 20.49 -6.42 0.32
CA MET A 340 20.91 -6.24 -1.08
C MET A 340 22.40 -5.86 -1.11
N SER A 341 23.26 -6.83 -0.78
CA SER A 341 24.65 -6.57 -0.42
C SER A 341 25.54 -6.12 -1.58
N ASN A 342 25.23 -6.43 -2.84
CA ASN A 342 26.01 -6.00 -4.00
C ASN A 342 25.48 -4.73 -4.67
N LEU A 343 24.37 -4.17 -4.16
CA LEU A 343 23.82 -2.93 -4.71
C LEU A 343 24.78 -1.77 -4.45
N THR A 344 25.24 -1.12 -5.52
CA THR A 344 26.22 -0.02 -5.43
C THR A 344 25.59 1.37 -5.48
N SER A 345 24.38 1.45 -6.02
CA SER A 345 23.57 2.68 -6.06
C SER A 345 22.10 2.35 -5.87
N LEU A 346 21.38 3.23 -5.18
CA LEU A 346 19.94 3.11 -4.95
C LEU A 346 19.32 4.50 -5.04
N ASP A 347 18.54 4.72 -6.09
CA ASP A 347 17.78 5.98 -6.26
C ASP A 347 16.33 5.77 -5.81
N VAL A 348 15.97 6.46 -4.74
CA VAL A 348 14.62 6.51 -4.15
C VAL A 348 14.08 7.94 -4.12
N SER A 349 14.66 8.84 -4.91
CA SER A 349 14.32 10.26 -4.93
C SER A 349 12.88 10.54 -5.42
N ASN A 350 12.27 9.62 -6.18
CA ASN A 350 10.88 9.68 -6.62
C ASN A 350 9.87 9.12 -5.61
N PHE A 351 10.32 8.53 -4.49
CA PHE A 351 9.41 7.91 -3.52
C PHE A 351 8.57 8.96 -2.79
N ASN A 352 7.26 8.77 -2.79
CA ASN A 352 6.32 9.48 -1.93
C ASN A 352 6.06 8.62 -0.69
N THR A 353 6.58 9.03 0.46
CA THR A 353 6.48 8.27 1.71
C THR A 353 5.43 8.83 2.68
N SER A 354 4.62 9.81 2.24
CA SER A 354 3.67 10.53 3.10
C SER A 354 2.58 9.67 3.75
N ASN A 355 2.39 8.43 3.29
CA ASN A 355 1.47 7.46 3.89
C ASN A 355 2.16 6.33 4.65
N VAL A 356 3.50 6.27 4.63
CA VAL A 356 4.24 5.16 5.25
C VAL A 356 4.24 5.28 6.77
N THR A 357 3.95 4.17 7.43
CA THR A 357 3.92 4.05 8.90
C THR A 357 5.05 3.18 9.45
N ASP A 358 5.59 2.26 8.64
CA ASP A 358 6.69 1.37 9.02
C ASP A 358 7.80 1.41 7.96
N MET A 359 9.00 1.85 8.38
CA MET A 359 10.24 1.87 7.61
C MET A 359 11.34 1.03 8.26
N SER A 360 10.98 0.13 9.20
CA SER A 360 11.97 -0.68 9.90
C SER A 360 12.80 -1.51 8.92
N GLY A 361 14.11 -1.54 9.11
CA GLY A 361 15.06 -2.30 8.31
C GLY A 361 15.09 -1.97 6.80
N MET A 362 14.45 -0.88 6.35
CA MET A 362 14.25 -0.61 4.91
C MET A 362 15.55 -0.69 4.10
N PHE A 363 16.66 -0.19 4.62
CA PHE A 363 17.97 -0.19 3.98
C PHE A 363 19.01 -1.06 4.73
N SER A 364 18.56 -1.88 5.67
CA SER A 364 19.47 -2.67 6.50
C SER A 364 20.28 -3.68 5.66
N TYR A 365 21.57 -3.76 5.91
CA TYR A 365 22.52 -4.61 5.15
C TYR A 365 22.63 -4.25 3.64
N VAL A 366 22.34 -3.01 3.25
CA VAL A 366 22.69 -2.46 1.93
C VAL A 366 24.12 -1.92 2.01
N ILE A 367 25.08 -2.84 2.00
CA ILE A 367 26.44 -2.59 2.50
C ILE A 367 27.33 -1.78 1.56
N ASN A 368 27.06 -1.79 0.24
CA ASN A 368 27.94 -1.18 -0.76
C ASN A 368 27.47 0.18 -1.28
N VAL A 369 26.29 0.64 -0.86
CA VAL A 369 25.81 2.00 -1.18
C VAL A 369 26.60 3.02 -0.35
N THR A 370 27.17 4.01 -1.03
CA THR A 370 28.01 5.06 -0.41
C THR A 370 27.26 6.38 -0.19
N ILE A 371 26.19 6.63 -0.94
CA ILE A 371 25.34 7.82 -0.88
C ILE A 371 23.88 7.39 -0.99
N LEU A 372 23.03 7.92 -0.12
CA LEU A 372 21.59 7.68 -0.12
C LEU A 372 20.86 9.03 -0.05
N ASN A 373 20.08 9.36 -1.07
CA ASN A 373 19.30 10.60 -1.14
C ASN A 373 17.88 10.39 -0.59
N LEU A 374 17.57 11.01 0.55
CA LEU A 374 16.27 10.90 1.23
C LEU A 374 15.53 12.25 1.31
N VAL A 375 15.92 13.26 0.50
CA VAL A 375 15.39 14.62 0.58
C VAL A 375 13.86 14.71 0.45
N ASN A 376 13.22 13.77 -0.26
CA ASN A 376 11.78 13.75 -0.46
C ASN A 376 11.03 12.84 0.53
N PHE A 377 11.73 12.23 1.49
CA PHE A 377 11.05 11.37 2.48
C PHE A 377 10.24 12.22 3.45
N ASP A 378 8.94 11.99 3.49
CA ASP A 378 8.04 12.46 4.55
C ASP A 378 7.87 11.35 5.58
N THR A 379 8.37 11.56 6.79
CA THR A 379 8.32 10.57 7.87
C THR A 379 7.28 10.91 8.94
N SER A 380 6.44 11.92 8.72
CA SER A 380 5.48 12.45 9.70
C SER A 380 4.42 11.44 10.19
N LYS A 381 4.26 10.30 9.50
CA LYS A 381 3.36 9.21 9.93
C LYS A 381 4.11 7.99 10.43
N VAL A 382 5.43 7.94 10.33
CA VAL A 382 6.22 6.77 10.68
C VAL A 382 6.23 6.55 12.19
N THR A 383 5.95 5.33 12.61
CA THR A 383 5.95 4.90 14.02
C THR A 383 7.10 3.97 14.36
N ASN A 384 7.68 3.31 13.36
CA ASN A 384 8.77 2.35 13.51
C ASN A 384 9.90 2.64 12.51
N MET A 385 11.09 2.96 13.04
CA MET A 385 12.35 3.17 12.29
C MET A 385 13.45 2.20 12.76
N GLY A 386 13.08 1.13 13.47
CA GLY A 386 14.06 0.17 13.96
C GLY A 386 14.92 -0.39 12.82
N ALA A 387 16.22 -0.45 13.02
CA ALA A 387 17.22 -0.96 12.08
C ALA A 387 17.22 -0.33 10.67
N MET A 388 16.56 0.85 10.46
CA MET A 388 16.35 1.42 9.11
C MET A 388 17.63 1.54 8.30
N PHE A 389 18.76 1.93 8.90
CA PHE A 389 20.07 2.10 8.27
C PHE A 389 21.12 1.14 8.82
N SER A 390 20.69 0.09 9.53
CA SER A 390 21.62 -0.84 10.16
C SER A 390 22.52 -1.52 9.13
N SER A 391 23.82 -1.59 9.44
CA SER A 391 24.83 -2.27 8.60
C SER A 391 25.00 -1.71 7.19
N MET A 392 24.74 -0.42 7.00
CA MET A 392 25.15 0.30 5.79
C MET A 392 26.63 0.69 5.91
N TYR A 393 27.52 -0.32 5.79
CA TYR A 393 28.95 -0.21 6.14
C TYR A 393 29.70 0.88 5.38
N ASN A 394 29.36 1.07 4.09
CA ASN A 394 30.09 1.98 3.20
C ASN A 394 29.43 3.37 3.07
N LEU A 395 28.31 3.61 3.75
CA LEU A 395 27.66 4.92 3.72
C LEU A 395 28.54 5.95 4.45
N THR A 396 28.91 7.03 3.76
CA THR A 396 29.83 8.06 4.29
C THR A 396 29.12 9.29 4.81
N THR A 397 27.94 9.58 4.28
CA THR A 397 27.10 10.73 4.66
C THR A 397 25.64 10.32 4.73
N LEU A 398 24.91 10.89 5.68
CA LEU A 398 23.46 10.65 5.82
C LEU A 398 22.80 11.96 6.25
N ASP A 399 21.98 12.53 5.37
CA ASP A 399 21.15 13.71 5.65
C ASP A 399 19.75 13.29 6.07
N LEU A 400 19.38 13.63 7.30
CA LEU A 400 18.09 13.35 7.91
C LEU A 400 17.36 14.64 8.31
N SER A 401 17.76 15.80 7.76
CA SER A 401 17.26 17.12 8.16
C SER A 401 15.74 17.29 7.94
N ASN A 402 15.15 16.50 7.03
CA ASN A 402 13.71 16.49 6.75
C ASN A 402 12.92 15.47 7.57
N PHE A 403 13.59 14.64 8.40
CA PHE A 403 12.88 13.59 9.16
C PHE A 403 12.08 14.20 10.32
N ASP A 404 10.79 13.90 10.37
CA ASP A 404 9.92 14.09 11.54
C ASP A 404 9.82 12.75 12.30
N THR A 405 10.37 12.72 13.51
CA THR A 405 10.38 11.52 14.35
C THR A 405 9.37 11.58 15.51
N SER A 406 8.51 12.60 15.53
CA SER A 406 7.60 12.86 16.64
C SER A 406 6.61 11.74 16.96
N LYS A 407 6.33 10.84 16.01
CA LYS A 407 5.46 9.67 16.21
C LYS A 407 6.21 8.36 16.40
N VAL A 408 7.54 8.36 16.26
CA VAL A 408 8.33 7.14 16.33
C VAL A 408 8.38 6.60 17.75
N THR A 409 8.11 5.31 17.88
CA THR A 409 8.14 4.59 19.16
C THR A 409 9.28 3.59 19.25
N ASP A 410 9.82 3.14 18.13
CA ASP A 410 10.94 2.20 18.05
C ASP A 410 12.05 2.71 17.14
N MET A 411 13.25 2.86 17.72
CA MET A 411 14.49 3.25 17.05
C MET A 411 15.61 2.22 17.30
N HIS A 412 15.27 0.96 17.66
CA HIS A 412 16.30 -0.03 17.92
C HIS A 412 17.21 -0.19 16.71
N SER A 413 18.50 -0.29 16.94
CA SER A 413 19.53 -0.53 15.92
C SER A 413 19.50 0.41 14.72
N MET A 414 18.83 1.58 14.81
CA MET A 414 18.56 2.45 13.63
C MET A 414 19.83 2.81 12.87
N PHE A 415 20.94 3.06 13.57
CA PHE A 415 22.24 3.42 13.00
C PHE A 415 23.34 2.37 13.30
N SER A 416 22.94 1.16 13.68
CA SER A 416 23.87 0.11 14.07
C SER A 416 24.87 -0.20 12.95
N THR A 417 26.15 -0.31 13.30
CA THR A 417 27.26 -0.72 12.43
C THR A 417 27.40 0.07 11.12
N MET A 418 27.13 1.38 11.17
CA MET A 418 27.47 2.29 10.07
C MET A 418 28.96 2.68 10.16
N LEU A 419 29.82 1.76 9.71
CA LEU A 419 31.25 1.79 10.03
C LEU A 419 32.00 3.00 9.42
N ASN A 420 31.59 3.49 8.24
CA ASN A 420 32.28 4.60 7.56
C ASN A 420 31.65 5.98 7.84
N LEU A 421 30.59 6.04 8.65
CA LEU A 421 29.96 7.31 8.99
C LEU A 421 30.78 8.01 10.08
N THR A 422 31.30 9.22 9.77
CA THR A 422 32.14 10.02 10.67
C THR A 422 31.39 11.13 11.40
N SER A 423 30.20 11.49 10.92
CA SER A 423 29.33 12.50 11.53
C SER A 423 27.87 12.13 11.36
N LEU A 424 27.04 12.45 12.35
CA LEU A 424 25.61 12.21 12.34
C LEU A 424 24.88 13.38 13.01
N ASN A 425 24.02 14.08 12.26
CA ASN A 425 23.21 15.18 12.76
C ASN A 425 21.80 14.69 13.10
N LEU A 426 21.44 14.77 14.38
CA LEU A 426 20.14 14.38 14.92
C LEU A 426 19.41 15.54 15.58
N SER A 427 19.78 16.78 15.28
CA SER A 427 19.26 17.98 15.97
C SER A 427 17.74 18.19 15.79
N ASN A 428 17.13 17.62 14.75
CA ASN A 428 15.70 17.66 14.49
C ASN A 428 14.91 16.46 15.07
N PHE A 429 15.61 15.46 15.67
CA PHE A 429 14.92 14.27 16.20
C PHE A 429 14.12 14.60 17.46
N ASP A 430 12.83 14.32 17.44
CA ASP A 430 11.99 14.25 18.64
C ASP A 430 11.89 12.79 19.09
N THR A 431 12.48 12.48 20.24
CA THR A 431 12.47 11.12 20.81
C THR A 431 11.47 10.96 21.96
N SER A 432 10.58 11.93 22.18
CA SER A 432 9.65 11.98 23.30
C SER A 432 8.64 10.81 23.35
N ASN A 433 8.44 10.12 22.22
CA ASN A 433 7.58 8.95 22.12
C ASN A 433 8.34 7.62 22.06
N VAL A 434 9.67 7.64 21.98
CA VAL A 434 10.47 6.42 21.80
C VAL A 434 10.50 5.59 23.10
N ILE A 435 10.23 4.30 22.93
CA ILE A 435 10.20 3.29 24.01
C ILE A 435 11.43 2.39 23.95
N ASN A 436 11.96 2.15 22.76
CA ASN A 436 13.06 1.22 22.50
C ASN A 436 14.20 1.91 21.77
N MET A 437 15.38 2.00 22.41
CA MET A 437 16.63 2.51 21.84
C MET A 437 17.75 1.44 21.90
N ASN A 438 17.38 0.15 22.00
CA ASN A 438 18.35 -0.94 22.00
C ASN A 438 19.29 -0.84 20.80
N ALA A 439 20.60 -0.86 21.05
CA ALA A 439 21.65 -0.87 20.02
C ALA A 439 21.56 0.29 18.98
N MET A 440 20.92 1.42 19.32
CA MET A 440 20.66 2.50 18.34
C MET A 440 21.93 2.98 17.64
N PHE A 441 23.07 3.06 18.35
CA PHE A 441 24.36 3.49 17.85
C PHE A 441 25.43 2.39 17.94
N TYR A 442 25.00 1.13 17.98
CA TYR A 442 25.89 -0.04 18.13
C TYR A 442 26.96 -0.06 17.03
N GLY A 443 28.24 -0.17 17.41
CA GLY A 443 29.33 -0.38 16.46
C GLY A 443 29.62 0.78 15.51
N MET A 444 29.21 2.00 15.82
CA MET A 444 29.59 3.20 15.04
C MET A 444 31.03 3.62 15.37
N SER A 445 31.99 2.77 15.01
CA SER A 445 33.37 2.85 15.48
C SER A 445 34.12 4.09 15.01
N ASN A 446 33.77 4.68 13.87
CA ASN A 446 34.45 5.88 13.33
C ASN A 446 33.80 7.21 13.77
N LEU A 447 32.72 7.18 14.53
CA LEU A 447 32.09 8.39 15.02
C LEU A 447 32.89 8.96 16.22
N THR A 448 33.36 10.20 16.09
CA THR A 448 34.21 10.85 17.12
C THR A 448 33.43 11.75 18.07
N SER A 449 32.24 12.18 17.65
CA SER A 449 31.33 13.01 18.45
C SER A 449 29.88 12.67 18.15
N LEU A 450 29.02 12.79 19.14
CA LEU A 450 27.56 12.53 19.02
C LEU A 450 26.82 13.53 19.90
N ASN A 451 25.98 14.38 19.29
CA ASN A 451 25.14 15.33 20.02
C ASN A 451 23.75 14.75 20.24
N LEU A 452 23.38 14.55 21.50
CA LEU A 452 22.09 14.03 21.94
C LEU A 452 21.32 15.01 22.83
N SER A 453 21.67 16.29 22.79
CA SER A 453 21.12 17.32 23.69
C SER A 453 19.60 17.52 23.58
N ASN A 454 19.00 17.15 22.43
CA ASN A 454 17.56 17.19 22.19
C ASN A 454 16.82 15.88 22.54
N PHE A 455 17.55 14.80 22.91
CA PHE A 455 16.92 13.51 23.21
C PHE A 455 16.10 13.56 24.49
N ASN A 456 14.84 13.15 24.41
CA ASN A 456 13.97 12.90 25.56
C ASN A 456 13.80 11.39 25.75
N THR A 457 14.43 10.84 26.80
CA THR A 457 14.42 9.39 27.05
C THR A 457 13.40 8.96 28.12
N SER A 458 12.48 9.85 28.50
CA SER A 458 11.55 9.64 29.63
C SER A 458 10.57 8.46 29.45
N LYS A 459 10.39 7.96 28.22
CA LYS A 459 9.57 6.77 27.93
C LYS A 459 10.40 5.52 27.64
N VAL A 460 11.73 5.65 27.50
CA VAL A 460 12.60 4.54 27.10
C VAL A 460 12.68 3.48 28.20
N THR A 461 12.48 2.23 27.80
CA THR A 461 12.54 1.08 28.70
C THR A 461 13.73 0.16 28.41
N ASN A 462 14.35 0.25 27.23
CA ASN A 462 15.46 -0.58 26.79
C ASN A 462 16.56 0.28 26.16
N MET A 463 17.76 0.27 26.81
CA MET A 463 18.97 0.94 26.35
C MET A 463 20.14 -0.07 26.19
N ARG A 464 19.81 -1.37 26.05
CA ARG A 464 20.82 -2.41 25.85
C ARG A 464 21.73 -2.05 24.67
N ALA A 465 23.05 -2.14 24.85
CA ALA A 465 24.05 -1.94 23.83
C ALA A 465 23.96 -0.61 23.04
N MET A 466 23.30 0.42 23.62
CA MET A 466 23.00 1.66 22.88
C MET A 466 24.26 2.34 22.32
N PHE A 467 25.37 2.31 23.04
CA PHE A 467 26.67 2.88 22.67
C PHE A 467 27.77 1.80 22.58
N TYR A 468 27.40 0.54 22.34
CA TYR A 468 28.33 -0.56 22.21
C TYR A 468 29.31 -0.31 21.04
N GLY A 469 30.61 -0.49 21.26
CA GLY A 469 31.62 -0.46 20.19
C GLY A 469 31.86 0.92 19.56
N MET A 470 31.47 2.01 20.22
CA MET A 470 31.80 3.37 19.79
C MET A 470 33.25 3.73 20.19
N SER A 471 34.22 3.01 19.59
CA SER A 471 35.58 3.00 20.06
C SER A 471 36.34 4.32 19.90
N ASN A 472 35.96 5.18 18.94
CA ASN A 472 36.58 6.49 18.71
C ASN A 472 35.84 7.67 19.36
N LEU A 473 34.72 7.42 20.07
CA LEU A 473 33.96 8.48 20.74
C LEU A 473 34.73 8.97 21.96
N THR A 474 35.16 10.24 21.95
CA THR A 474 36.01 10.82 23.02
C THR A 474 35.23 11.47 24.16
N SER A 475 33.98 11.88 23.90
CA SER A 475 33.08 12.47 24.89
C SER A 475 31.63 12.10 24.59
N LEU A 476 30.82 11.99 25.62
CA LEU A 476 29.39 11.69 25.52
C LEU A 476 28.63 12.44 26.61
N ASP A 477 27.80 13.40 26.21
CA ASP A 477 26.92 14.13 27.13
C ASP A 477 25.56 13.42 27.23
N LEU A 478 25.26 12.94 28.43
CA LEU A 478 23.99 12.28 28.77
C LEU A 478 23.18 13.07 29.82
N SER A 479 23.50 14.34 30.01
CA SER A 479 22.91 15.16 31.09
C SER A 479 21.38 15.33 31.01
N ASN A 480 20.81 15.14 29.82
CA ASN A 480 19.35 15.19 29.58
C ASN A 480 18.67 13.81 29.65
N PHE A 481 19.43 12.70 29.84
CA PHE A 481 18.83 11.37 29.85
C PHE A 481 18.03 11.11 31.14
N ASN A 482 16.79 10.72 30.99
CA ASN A 482 15.94 10.20 32.05
C ASN A 482 15.85 8.68 31.95
N THR A 483 16.52 7.97 32.86
CA THR A 483 16.59 6.51 32.85
C THR A 483 15.60 5.86 33.81
N SER A 484 14.65 6.61 34.38
CA SER A 484 13.75 6.11 35.44
C SER A 484 12.86 4.94 35.03
N LYS A 485 12.61 4.73 33.73
CA LYS A 485 11.85 3.59 33.19
C LYS A 485 12.72 2.47 32.61
N VAL A 486 14.03 2.68 32.49
CA VAL A 486 14.94 1.73 31.85
C VAL A 486 15.06 0.47 32.70
N LYS A 487 14.92 -0.69 32.05
CA LYS A 487 15.03 -2.02 32.64
C LYS A 487 16.32 -2.73 32.25
N ASP A 488 16.83 -2.50 31.03
CA ASP A 488 18.01 -3.16 30.50
C ASP A 488 19.07 -2.14 30.04
N MET A 489 20.25 -2.22 30.68
CA MET A 489 21.47 -1.46 30.36
C MET A 489 22.63 -2.42 29.99
N THR A 490 22.33 -3.67 29.65
CA THR A 490 23.33 -4.67 29.26
C THR A 490 24.23 -4.11 28.15
N SER A 491 25.56 -4.19 28.34
CA SER A 491 26.58 -3.77 27.39
C SER A 491 26.46 -2.32 26.88
N MET A 492 25.79 -1.42 27.63
CA MET A 492 25.44 -0.08 27.13
C MET A 492 26.66 0.72 26.66
N PHE A 493 27.82 0.59 27.33
CA PHE A 493 29.09 1.24 27.02
C PHE A 493 30.22 0.22 26.78
N TYR A 494 29.86 -0.98 26.34
CA TYR A 494 30.85 -2.01 26.00
C TYR A 494 31.74 -1.52 24.86
N HIS A 495 33.07 -1.70 24.97
CA HIS A 495 34.05 -1.22 23.96
C HIS A 495 33.98 0.30 23.64
N ALA A 496 33.49 1.14 24.53
CA ALA A 496 33.65 2.58 24.42
C ALA A 496 35.04 2.99 24.94
N ASN A 497 36.07 2.72 24.13
CA ASN A 497 37.46 2.69 24.58
C ASN A 497 38.09 4.08 24.71
N SER A 498 37.69 5.03 23.87
CA SER A 498 38.25 6.40 23.84
C SER A 498 37.61 7.36 24.86
N LEU A 499 36.52 6.97 25.51
CA LEU A 499 35.96 7.77 26.61
C LEU A 499 36.93 7.79 27.78
N THR A 500 37.33 8.99 28.23
CA THR A 500 38.18 9.17 29.42
C THR A 500 37.36 9.37 30.68
N LEU A 501 36.17 9.93 30.54
CA LEU A 501 35.20 10.25 31.56
C LEU A 501 33.81 9.88 31.10
N LEU A 502 32.98 9.38 32.03
CA LEU A 502 31.55 9.13 31.80
C LEU A 502 30.74 9.73 32.94
N ASP A 503 29.84 10.68 32.60
CA ASP A 503 28.96 11.31 33.58
C ASP A 503 27.56 10.65 33.56
N LEU A 504 27.26 9.90 34.61
CA LEU A 504 25.97 9.23 34.84
C LEU A 504 25.24 9.82 36.06
N SER A 505 25.53 11.08 36.40
CA SER A 505 25.04 11.71 37.63
C SER A 505 23.52 11.83 37.70
N ASN A 506 22.83 11.85 36.57
CA ASN A 506 21.38 11.91 36.43
C ASN A 506 20.70 10.52 36.25
N PHE A 507 21.47 9.42 36.21
CA PHE A 507 20.92 8.10 36.01
C PHE A 507 20.11 7.64 37.23
N ASN A 508 18.88 7.21 36.97
CA ASN A 508 18.02 6.52 37.94
C ASN A 508 17.96 5.03 37.55
N THR A 509 18.54 4.18 38.43
CA THR A 509 18.64 2.74 38.16
C THR A 509 17.62 1.91 38.94
N SER A 510 16.60 2.53 39.54
CA SER A 510 15.62 1.86 40.41
C SER A 510 14.79 0.77 39.71
N ASN A 511 14.70 0.81 38.42
CA ASN A 511 13.99 -0.18 37.59
C ASN A 511 14.92 -1.12 36.81
N VAL A 512 16.25 -0.94 36.91
CA VAL A 512 17.21 -1.70 36.11
C VAL A 512 17.32 -3.14 36.66
N ILE A 513 17.18 -4.09 35.73
CA ILE A 513 17.27 -5.54 35.98
C ILE A 513 18.64 -6.09 35.54
N SER A 514 19.24 -5.50 34.49
CA SER A 514 20.50 -5.96 33.94
C SER A 514 21.47 -4.81 33.67
N THR A 515 22.71 -4.98 34.15
CA THR A 515 23.89 -4.19 33.85
C THR A 515 25.05 -5.08 33.35
N LYS A 516 24.74 -6.31 32.89
CA LYS A 516 25.75 -7.25 32.40
C LYS A 516 26.64 -6.57 31.36
N ARG A 517 27.98 -6.67 31.53
CA ARG A 517 28.99 -6.12 30.63
C ARG A 517 28.87 -4.61 30.38
N MET A 518 28.19 -3.83 31.23
CA MET A 518 27.82 -2.45 30.94
C MET A 518 29.00 -1.56 30.56
N PHE A 519 30.17 -1.75 31.21
CA PHE A 519 31.40 -1.00 30.97
C PHE A 519 32.55 -1.88 30.50
N GLU A 520 32.34 -3.14 30.15
CA GLU A 520 33.42 -4.09 29.80
C GLU A 520 34.18 -3.63 28.54
N ILE A 521 35.48 -3.94 28.51
CA ILE A 521 36.27 -3.98 27.28
C ILE A 521 36.47 -5.46 26.90
N GLY A 522 36.43 -5.81 25.62
CA GLY A 522 36.71 -7.15 25.15
C GLY A 522 38.13 -7.57 25.40
N ASP A 523 38.39 -8.87 25.36
CA ASP A 523 39.70 -9.42 25.64
C ASP A 523 40.76 -9.05 24.58
N GLU A 524 40.31 -8.67 23.38
CA GLU A 524 41.17 -8.32 22.23
C GLU A 524 41.76 -6.90 22.33
N ASP A 525 41.10 -5.99 23.09
CA ASP A 525 41.41 -4.55 23.09
C ASP A 525 41.87 -4.01 24.46
N ILE A 526 42.42 -4.87 25.31
CA ILE A 526 42.77 -4.56 26.71
C ILE A 526 43.73 -3.35 26.84
N THR A 527 44.51 -3.06 25.81
CA THR A 527 45.51 -1.96 25.81
C THR A 527 44.88 -0.59 25.56
N GLU A 528 43.62 -0.52 25.08
CA GLU A 528 42.94 0.69 24.65
C GLU A 528 42.04 1.32 25.74
N ASP A 529 42.06 0.82 26.97
CA ASP A 529 41.28 1.37 28.07
C ASP A 529 41.67 2.81 28.42
N ASN A 530 40.80 3.77 28.21
CA ASN A 530 41.04 5.16 28.56
C ASN A 530 40.10 5.69 29.66
N LEU A 531 39.08 4.93 30.06
CA LEU A 531 38.12 5.37 31.07
C LEU A 531 38.73 5.36 32.46
N THR A 532 38.89 6.54 33.04
CA THR A 532 39.49 6.71 34.37
C THR A 532 38.49 7.03 35.46
N VAL A 533 37.36 7.65 35.10
CA VAL A 533 36.35 8.11 36.09
C VAL A 533 34.94 7.96 35.57
N ILE A 534 34.04 7.51 36.44
CA ILE A 534 32.58 7.53 36.22
C ILE A 534 31.96 8.39 37.32
N TYR A 535 31.35 9.50 36.93
CA TYR A 535 30.64 10.38 37.87
C TYR A 535 29.20 9.92 38.06
N VAL A 536 28.76 9.93 39.33
CA VAL A 536 27.36 9.72 39.75
C VAL A 536 26.99 10.65 40.89
N ASN A 537 25.71 10.96 41.09
CA ASN A 537 25.25 11.69 42.28
C ASN A 537 25.02 10.75 43.46
N ASN A 538 24.53 9.54 43.20
CA ASN A 538 24.19 8.54 44.20
C ASN A 538 24.67 7.15 43.78
N ASP A 539 24.72 6.22 44.74
CA ASP A 539 24.92 4.80 44.44
C ASP A 539 23.83 4.33 43.47
N PHE A 540 24.17 3.44 42.57
CA PHE A 540 23.13 2.79 41.76
C PHE A 540 22.19 1.98 42.64
N ASN A 541 20.89 2.14 42.40
CA ASN A 541 19.91 1.30 43.08
C ASN A 541 19.95 -0.10 42.46
N THR A 542 20.42 -1.06 43.26
CA THR A 542 20.60 -2.46 42.86
C THR A 542 19.50 -3.40 43.37
N ALA A 543 18.39 -2.85 43.91
CA ALA A 543 17.34 -3.66 44.52
C ALA A 543 16.67 -4.63 43.51
N LYS A 544 16.50 -4.20 42.25
CA LYS A 544 15.94 -5.04 41.19
C LYS A 544 17.01 -5.69 40.30
N LEU A 545 18.29 -5.39 40.54
CA LEU A 545 19.38 -5.87 39.70
C LEU A 545 19.65 -7.36 39.94
N THR A 546 19.42 -8.17 38.93
CA THR A 546 19.60 -9.62 38.96
C THR A 546 20.70 -10.12 38.01
N ILE A 547 21.02 -9.38 36.96
CA ILE A 547 21.98 -9.74 35.92
C ILE A 547 23.09 -8.69 35.85
N PHE A 548 24.27 -8.99 36.41
CA PHE A 548 25.37 -8.01 36.58
C PHE A 548 26.79 -8.57 36.38
N SER A 549 26.94 -9.70 35.64
CA SER A 549 28.28 -10.30 35.42
C SER A 549 29.15 -9.43 34.50
N ALA A 550 30.44 -9.41 34.75
CA ALA A 550 31.49 -8.79 33.93
C ALA A 550 31.29 -7.26 33.69
N MET A 551 30.62 -6.55 34.61
CA MET A 551 30.28 -5.13 34.42
C MET A 551 31.46 -4.25 34.10
N PHE A 552 32.62 -4.50 34.71
CA PHE A 552 33.86 -3.71 34.59
C PHE A 552 35.02 -4.53 34.05
N LYS A 553 34.81 -5.71 33.46
CA LYS A 553 35.85 -6.58 32.97
C LYS A 553 36.82 -5.79 32.07
N ASN A 554 38.13 -5.95 32.34
CA ASN A 554 39.24 -5.30 31.66
C ASN A 554 39.37 -3.76 31.87
N ARG A 555 38.53 -3.09 32.66
CA ARG A 555 38.69 -1.67 33.01
C ARG A 555 39.79 -1.44 34.03
N LYS A 556 41.05 -1.61 33.65
CA LYS A 556 42.21 -1.53 34.54
C LYS A 556 42.58 -0.13 34.96
N LYS A 557 42.24 0.91 34.18
CA LYS A 557 42.52 2.32 34.50
C LYS A 557 41.44 2.96 35.37
N LEU A 558 40.24 2.39 35.43
CA LEU A 558 39.15 2.96 36.20
C LEU A 558 39.41 2.95 37.71
N ARG A 559 39.15 4.07 38.38
CA ARG A 559 39.30 4.26 39.82
C ARG A 559 38.04 4.88 40.40
N GLY A 560 37.68 4.46 41.58
CA GLY A 560 36.68 5.15 42.44
C GLY A 560 37.21 6.49 42.98
N GLY A 561 36.35 7.32 43.52
CA GLY A 561 36.70 8.67 43.99
C GLY A 561 37.77 8.72 45.09
N ASN A 562 37.91 7.67 45.88
CA ASN A 562 39.00 7.51 46.88
C ASN A 562 40.14 6.61 46.40
N GLY A 563 40.18 6.32 45.09
CA GLY A 563 41.22 5.49 44.48
C GLY A 563 41.01 3.98 44.54
N SER A 564 39.82 3.53 44.99
CA SER A 564 39.50 2.09 45.06
C SER A 564 39.48 1.46 43.66
N TYR A 565 39.98 0.22 43.56
CA TYR A 565 39.99 -0.61 42.35
C TYR A 565 40.12 -2.09 42.74
N LEU A 566 39.76 -2.98 41.82
CA LEU A 566 40.03 -4.41 41.87
C LEU A 566 41.26 -4.78 41.04
N SER A 567 42.10 -5.65 41.52
CA SER A 567 43.20 -6.19 40.73
C SER A 567 42.70 -6.97 39.49
N ASP A 568 41.57 -7.64 39.67
CA ASP A 568 40.78 -8.22 38.56
C ASP A 568 39.40 -7.60 38.52
N PRO A 569 39.15 -6.61 37.63
CA PRO A 569 37.86 -5.96 37.52
C PRO A 569 36.68 -6.88 37.11
N SER A 570 36.98 -8.08 36.57
CA SER A 570 35.95 -9.06 36.21
C SER A 570 35.19 -9.62 37.42
N THR A 571 35.81 -9.55 38.59
CA THR A 571 35.26 -10.04 39.86
C THR A 571 34.31 -9.04 40.55
N ALA A 572 34.13 -7.85 39.97
CA ALA A 572 33.25 -6.85 40.51
C ALA A 572 31.80 -7.35 40.62
N ASP A 573 31.24 -7.37 41.83
CA ASP A 573 29.83 -7.64 42.08
C ASP A 573 29.02 -6.34 42.05
N LYS A 574 27.70 -6.41 42.30
CA LYS A 574 26.81 -5.24 42.28
C LYS A 574 27.18 -4.18 43.34
N ASN A 575 27.98 -4.52 44.38
CA ASN A 575 28.41 -3.55 45.36
C ASN A 575 29.45 -2.56 44.82
N TRP A 576 30.07 -2.84 43.72
CA TRP A 576 31.01 -1.93 43.01
C TRP A 576 30.28 -0.83 42.20
N LEU A 577 28.95 -0.91 42.06
CA LEU A 577 28.09 0.11 41.45
C LEU A 577 27.72 1.22 42.44
N ARG A 578 28.71 1.69 43.20
CA ARG A 578 28.50 2.75 44.20
C ARG A 578 29.63 3.76 44.22
N VAL A 579 29.33 4.90 44.84
CA VAL A 579 30.32 5.93 45.10
C VAL A 579 31.37 5.35 46.07
N ASP A 580 32.64 5.50 45.67
CA ASP A 580 33.77 5.12 46.49
C ASP A 580 33.95 6.09 47.66
N ARG A 581 33.91 5.55 48.90
CA ARG A 581 34.01 6.31 50.14
C ARG A 581 34.61 5.45 51.24
N PRO A 582 35.15 6.08 52.32
CA PRO A 582 35.68 5.32 53.46
C PRO A 582 34.70 4.27 53.96
N GLY A 583 35.15 3.01 54.05
CA GLY A 583 34.36 1.86 54.46
C GLY A 583 33.39 1.30 53.43
N ALA A 584 33.33 1.86 52.22
CA ALA A 584 32.45 1.40 51.13
C ALA A 584 33.11 1.61 49.78
N GLN A 585 34.00 0.67 49.39
CA GLN A 585 34.70 0.71 48.07
C GLN A 585 33.73 0.57 46.90
N GLY A 586 33.98 1.31 45.83
CA GLY A 586 33.21 1.26 44.59
C GLY A 586 33.97 1.85 43.41
N TYR A 587 33.44 1.74 42.20
CA TYR A 587 34.08 2.32 41.00
C TYR A 587 33.59 3.73 40.66
N PHE A 588 32.65 4.28 41.41
CA PHE A 588 32.10 5.60 41.07
C PHE A 588 32.71 6.70 41.91
N THR A 589 32.82 7.86 41.26
CA THR A 589 33.19 9.13 41.87
C THR A 589 31.96 9.99 42.04
N ARG A 590 31.76 10.62 43.21
CA ARG A 590 30.68 11.60 43.36
C ARG A 590 30.96 12.80 42.47
N LYS A 591 29.95 13.24 41.70
CA LYS A 591 30.09 14.42 40.88
C LYS A 591 30.39 15.63 41.79
N PRO A 592 31.41 16.46 41.43
CA PRO A 592 31.76 17.69 42.17
C PRO A 592 30.61 18.71 42.25
#